data_b29bb48abeca3796ad0009fa448c31ea
#
_entry.id   b29bb48abeca3796ad0009fa448c31ea
#
_cell.length_a   1.000
_cell.length_b   1.000
_cell.length_c   1.000
_cell.angle_alpha   90.00
_cell.angle_beta   90.00
_cell.angle_gamma   90.00
#
_symmetry.space_group_name_H-M   'P 1'
#
loop_
_entity.id
_entity.type
_entity.pdbx_description
1 polymer ?
#
loop_
_entity_poly.entity_id
_entity_poly.type
_entity_poly.pdbx_seq_one_letter_code
_entity_poly.pdbx_strand_id
1 'polypeptide(L)'
;MEKIFCGICGYATDTALFQHLREIHDLTPEGYAEQCPGAPLSTPAFRDYVKKQGLHVESGTEGEIRALRKLFGVQVSCPVVVQPGVPAADANYHFDARLAQAVTQSLADNDRMLLVGPTGSGKSSLIMQVAARLNWPLTRVNLHGETSAADFLGHNRVREGEVYFQYGVLPTAMREGNILVLEELDAADPGILFVLQGVLEENGTLTLADNGGEVIIPHPRFRLVATANTLGLGDDTSLYAGTQVQNASHLDRWSVVYQVDYLPEEEELKLVTVKAPRLEYLLASAVVKLAHAVRKAIREEQVYCTLSTRRVLAFARKIPALGLAHALEATILNKLPKTDRAIVYELAQRHLPGLEPDAVSAAG
;
A
#
# COMPACT_ATOMS: atom_id res chain seq x y z
N MET A 1 7.79 -12.13 -33.79
CA MET A 1 8.10 -12.79 -32.52
C MET A 1 7.63 -14.21 -32.62
N GLU A 2 8.46 -15.13 -32.21
CA GLU A 2 8.13 -16.56 -32.23
C GLU A 2 7.05 -16.83 -31.15
N LYS A 3 5.96 -17.48 -31.56
CA LYS A 3 4.86 -17.84 -30.65
C LYS A 3 4.92 -19.31 -30.31
N ILE A 4 4.56 -19.65 -29.10
CA ILE A 4 4.28 -21.03 -28.73
C ILE A 4 2.77 -21.24 -28.65
N PHE A 5 2.35 -22.47 -28.85
CA PHE A 5 0.94 -22.85 -28.90
C PHE A 5 0.64 -23.86 -27.79
N CYS A 6 -0.50 -23.72 -27.14
CA CYS A 6 -1.01 -24.71 -26.23
C CYS A 6 -1.38 -25.99 -26.99
N GLY A 7 -0.77 -27.10 -26.63
CA GLY A 7 -1.03 -28.38 -27.29
C GLY A 7 -2.45 -28.94 -27.09
N ILE A 8 -3.21 -28.38 -26.12
CA ILE A 8 -4.58 -28.82 -25.81
C ILE A 8 -5.60 -28.03 -26.66
N CYS A 9 -5.51 -26.67 -26.69
CA CYS A 9 -6.55 -25.84 -27.30
C CYS A 9 -6.05 -24.93 -28.43
N GLY A 10 -4.75 -24.95 -28.72
CA GLY A 10 -4.16 -24.11 -29.79
C GLY A 10 -3.98 -22.63 -29.43
N TYR A 11 -4.26 -22.21 -28.19
CA TYR A 11 -4.00 -20.83 -27.75
C TYR A 11 -2.53 -20.46 -27.96
N ALA A 12 -2.27 -19.27 -28.52
CA ALA A 12 -0.93 -18.81 -28.86
C ALA A 12 -0.48 -17.66 -27.96
N THR A 13 0.76 -17.74 -27.46
CA THR A 13 1.40 -16.67 -26.70
C THR A 13 2.84 -16.44 -27.18
N ASP A 14 3.36 -15.25 -27.02
CA ASP A 14 4.75 -14.88 -27.27
C ASP A 14 5.62 -14.90 -26.00
N THR A 15 5.06 -15.32 -24.86
CA THR A 15 5.74 -15.40 -23.57
C THR A 15 5.77 -16.82 -23.00
N ALA A 16 4.74 -17.19 -22.22
CA ALA A 16 4.62 -18.48 -21.57
C ALA A 16 3.15 -18.90 -21.40
N LEU A 17 2.89 -20.21 -21.32
CA LEU A 17 1.54 -20.79 -21.24
C LEU A 17 1.02 -20.95 -19.81
N PHE A 18 1.79 -20.71 -18.78
CA PHE A 18 1.46 -21.07 -17.40
C PHE A 18 0.11 -20.57 -16.90
N GLN A 19 -0.18 -19.28 -17.12
CA GLN A 19 -1.46 -18.70 -16.71
C GLN A 19 -2.63 -19.31 -17.49
N HIS A 20 -2.46 -19.47 -18.80
CA HIS A 20 -3.45 -20.08 -19.65
C HIS A 20 -3.76 -21.53 -19.25
N LEU A 21 -2.72 -22.32 -18.94
CA LEU A 21 -2.90 -23.72 -18.50
C LEU A 21 -3.70 -23.81 -17.21
N ARG A 22 -3.42 -22.93 -16.25
CA ARG A 22 -4.13 -22.90 -14.98
C ARG A 22 -5.58 -22.42 -15.13
N GLU A 23 -5.80 -21.30 -15.83
CA GLU A 23 -7.13 -20.66 -15.92
C GLU A 23 -8.10 -21.38 -16.84
N ILE A 24 -7.61 -21.99 -17.90
CA ILE A 24 -8.44 -22.59 -18.95
C ILE A 24 -8.48 -24.12 -18.88
N HIS A 25 -7.40 -24.74 -18.45
CA HIS A 25 -7.28 -26.20 -18.43
C HIS A 25 -7.16 -26.80 -17.02
N ASP A 26 -7.07 -25.96 -15.97
CA ASP A 26 -6.84 -26.39 -14.58
C ASP A 26 -5.64 -27.36 -14.45
N LEU A 27 -4.57 -27.07 -15.20
CA LEU A 27 -3.37 -27.89 -15.28
C LEU A 27 -2.15 -27.18 -14.70
N THR A 28 -1.32 -27.99 -14.00
CA THR A 28 0.06 -27.61 -13.67
C THR A 28 0.98 -27.79 -14.89
N PRO A 29 2.18 -27.18 -14.91
CA PRO A 29 3.18 -27.43 -15.96
C PRO A 29 3.55 -28.91 -16.11
N GLU A 30 3.64 -29.63 -14.99
CA GLU A 30 3.94 -31.06 -14.94
C GLU A 30 2.78 -31.86 -15.57
N GLY A 31 1.54 -31.55 -15.16
CA GLY A 31 0.36 -32.20 -15.74
C GLY A 31 0.18 -31.89 -17.22
N TYR A 32 0.58 -30.70 -17.67
CA TYR A 32 0.61 -30.37 -19.09
C TYR A 32 1.72 -31.14 -19.85
N ALA A 33 2.91 -31.27 -19.26
CA ALA A 33 4.01 -32.04 -19.86
C ALA A 33 3.68 -33.52 -20.00
N GLU A 34 2.88 -34.06 -19.09
CA GLU A 34 2.36 -35.44 -19.20
C GLU A 34 1.35 -35.61 -20.34
N GLN A 35 0.45 -34.64 -20.52
CA GLN A 35 -0.57 -34.67 -21.57
C GLN A 35 -0.05 -34.27 -22.95
N CYS A 36 0.93 -33.40 -23.02
CA CYS A 36 1.54 -32.87 -24.22
C CYS A 36 3.07 -33.01 -24.18
N PRO A 37 3.63 -34.22 -24.26
CA PRO A 37 5.06 -34.43 -24.15
C PRO A 37 5.84 -33.64 -25.20
N GLY A 38 6.84 -32.85 -24.75
CA GLY A 38 7.68 -32.05 -25.65
C GLY A 38 7.10 -30.74 -26.12
N ALA A 39 5.88 -30.38 -25.73
CA ALA A 39 5.31 -29.07 -26.03
C ALA A 39 5.99 -27.97 -25.19
N PRO A 40 6.39 -26.83 -25.80
CA PRO A 40 7.10 -25.79 -25.09
C PRO A 40 6.15 -25.01 -24.14
N LEU A 41 6.59 -24.79 -22.92
CA LEU A 41 5.87 -24.01 -21.90
C LEU A 41 6.17 -22.50 -21.99
N SER A 42 7.30 -22.13 -22.60
CA SER A 42 7.71 -20.73 -22.76
C SER A 42 8.55 -20.53 -24.02
N THR A 43 8.52 -19.32 -24.58
CA THR A 43 9.32 -19.01 -25.77
C THR A 43 10.82 -18.91 -25.42
N PRO A 44 11.73 -19.16 -26.40
CA PRO A 44 13.17 -18.93 -26.20
C PRO A 44 13.47 -17.48 -25.78
N ALA A 45 12.82 -16.51 -26.41
CA ALA A 45 12.97 -15.09 -26.09
C ALA A 45 12.60 -14.77 -24.63
N PHE A 46 11.56 -15.39 -24.11
CA PHE A 46 11.17 -15.25 -22.70
C PHE A 46 12.20 -15.87 -21.76
N ARG A 47 12.72 -17.05 -22.08
CA ARG A 47 13.78 -17.70 -21.31
C ARG A 47 15.07 -16.89 -21.30
N ASP A 48 15.46 -16.30 -22.44
CA ASP A 48 16.62 -15.42 -22.54
C ASP A 48 16.44 -14.11 -21.77
N TYR A 49 15.22 -13.54 -21.79
CA TYR A 49 14.90 -12.38 -20.97
C TYR A 49 15.06 -12.67 -19.48
N VAL A 50 14.49 -13.78 -18.99
CA VAL A 50 14.62 -14.23 -17.59
C VAL A 50 16.09 -14.39 -17.21
N LYS A 51 16.88 -15.04 -18.07
CA LYS A 51 18.32 -15.26 -17.87
C LYS A 51 19.12 -13.95 -17.84
N LYS A 52 18.84 -13.02 -18.78
CA LYS A 52 19.50 -11.70 -18.84
C LYS A 52 19.19 -10.83 -17.64
N GLN A 53 18.03 -10.98 -17.03
CA GLN A 53 17.67 -10.28 -15.80
C GLN A 53 18.29 -10.90 -14.53
N GLY A 54 19.09 -11.96 -14.66
CA GLY A 54 19.68 -12.67 -13.51
C GLY A 54 18.65 -13.35 -12.61
N LEU A 55 17.47 -13.66 -13.17
CA LEU A 55 16.37 -14.24 -12.45
C LEU A 55 16.55 -15.76 -12.38
N HIS A 56 16.63 -16.33 -11.19
CA HIS A 56 16.48 -17.76 -10.98
C HIS A 56 14.98 -18.09 -11.03
N VAL A 57 14.59 -18.94 -11.96
CA VAL A 57 13.21 -19.44 -12.07
C VAL A 57 13.10 -20.67 -11.18
N GLU A 58 12.32 -20.58 -10.12
CA GLU A 58 11.89 -21.73 -9.36
C GLU A 58 10.55 -22.21 -9.94
N SER A 59 10.47 -23.47 -10.31
CA SER A 59 9.20 -24.13 -10.61
C SER A 59 8.43 -24.29 -9.29
N GLY A 60 7.51 -23.37 -9.02
CA GLY A 60 6.60 -23.51 -7.89
C GLY A 60 5.58 -24.61 -8.16
N THR A 61 5.05 -25.22 -7.10
CA THR A 61 4.05 -26.29 -7.11
C THR A 61 2.73 -25.96 -7.83
N GLU A 62 2.57 -24.75 -8.37
CA GLU A 62 1.34 -24.26 -9.00
C GLU A 62 1.54 -23.67 -10.39
N GLY A 63 2.65 -23.98 -11.08
CA GLY A 63 2.86 -23.54 -12.47
C GLY A 63 3.17 -22.08 -12.66
N GLU A 64 3.43 -21.33 -11.59
CA GLU A 64 3.80 -19.94 -11.65
C GLU A 64 5.32 -19.77 -11.78
N ILE A 65 5.78 -18.99 -12.77
CA ILE A 65 7.19 -18.64 -12.86
C ILE A 65 7.50 -17.57 -11.82
N ARG A 66 8.31 -17.93 -10.84
CA ARG A 66 8.85 -17.02 -9.84
C ARG A 66 10.29 -16.65 -10.15
N ALA A 67 10.65 -15.45 -9.80
CA ALA A 67 12.03 -14.99 -9.85
C ALA A 67 12.46 -14.48 -8.49
N LEU A 68 13.67 -14.81 -8.09
CA LEU A 68 14.31 -14.16 -6.96
C LEU A 68 14.76 -12.76 -7.42
N ARG A 69 14.10 -11.73 -6.92
CA ARG A 69 14.52 -10.33 -7.11
C ARG A 69 15.22 -9.83 -5.85
N LYS A 70 16.33 -9.14 -6.04
CA LYS A 70 17.01 -8.45 -4.95
C LYS A 70 16.50 -7.01 -4.88
N LEU A 71 15.81 -6.68 -3.78
CA LEU A 71 15.32 -5.32 -3.52
C LEU A 71 15.79 -4.89 -2.12
N PHE A 72 16.44 -3.73 -2.02
CA PHE A 72 17.05 -3.21 -0.78
C PHE A 72 17.96 -4.23 -0.05
N GLY A 73 18.67 -5.07 -0.81
CA GLY A 73 19.54 -6.10 -0.24
C GLY A 73 18.84 -7.43 0.07
N VAL A 74 17.51 -7.48 0.08
CA VAL A 74 16.70 -8.66 0.39
C VAL A 74 16.37 -9.42 -0.89
N GLN A 75 16.47 -10.75 -0.85
CA GLN A 75 16.00 -11.62 -1.94
C GLN A 75 14.54 -11.99 -1.71
N VAL A 76 13.69 -11.69 -2.67
CA VAL A 76 12.25 -11.97 -2.60
C VAL A 76 11.81 -12.78 -3.80
N SER A 77 11.12 -13.89 -3.56
CA SER A 77 10.46 -14.67 -4.63
C SER A 77 9.20 -13.92 -5.08
N CYS A 78 9.16 -13.50 -6.33
CA CYS A 78 8.09 -12.66 -6.87
C CYS A 78 7.71 -13.06 -8.30
N PRO A 79 6.50 -12.70 -8.79
CA PRO A 79 6.07 -12.99 -10.15
C PRO A 79 7.00 -12.37 -11.19
N VAL A 80 7.33 -13.12 -12.24
CA VAL A 80 8.12 -12.62 -13.37
C VAL A 80 7.27 -11.76 -14.30
N VAL A 81 6.06 -12.22 -14.57
CA VAL A 81 5.11 -11.54 -15.45
C VAL A 81 4.30 -10.51 -14.65
N VAL A 82 4.16 -9.30 -15.21
CA VAL A 82 3.30 -8.27 -14.61
C VAL A 82 1.86 -8.75 -14.66
N GLN A 83 1.24 -8.88 -13.49
CA GLN A 83 -0.15 -9.31 -13.36
C GLN A 83 -1.08 -8.10 -13.20
N PRO A 84 -2.38 -8.24 -13.47
CA PRO A 84 -3.36 -7.25 -13.09
C PRO A 84 -3.28 -6.96 -11.57
N GLY A 85 -3.49 -5.71 -11.18
CA GLY A 85 -3.40 -5.31 -9.76
C GLY A 85 -1.99 -4.95 -9.27
N VAL A 86 -0.94 -5.08 -10.09
CA VAL A 86 0.39 -4.57 -9.74
C VAL A 86 0.38 -3.04 -9.78
N PRO A 87 0.76 -2.35 -8.68
CA PRO A 87 0.80 -0.89 -8.66
C PRO A 87 1.81 -0.31 -9.66
N ALA A 88 1.55 0.90 -10.13
CA ALA A 88 2.51 1.62 -10.96
C ALA A 88 3.74 2.04 -10.13
N ALA A 89 4.94 1.79 -10.65
CA ALA A 89 6.18 2.25 -10.03
C ALA A 89 6.37 3.75 -10.27
N ASP A 90 6.54 4.52 -9.19
CA ASP A 90 6.97 5.93 -9.27
C ASP A 90 8.50 5.96 -9.25
N ALA A 91 9.11 6.36 -10.37
CA ALA A 91 10.56 6.46 -10.50
C ALA A 91 11.18 7.49 -9.55
N ASN A 92 10.39 8.46 -9.10
CA ASN A 92 10.81 9.53 -8.21
C ASN A 92 10.33 9.31 -6.76
N TYR A 93 9.94 8.07 -6.42
CA TYR A 93 9.57 7.75 -5.05
C TYR A 93 10.82 7.70 -4.17
N HIS A 94 10.78 8.47 -3.09
CA HIS A 94 11.86 8.47 -2.10
C HIS A 94 11.59 7.40 -1.04
N PHE A 95 12.54 6.47 -0.88
CA PHE A 95 12.50 5.43 0.15
C PHE A 95 13.40 5.79 1.33
N ASP A 96 12.89 5.65 2.55
CA ASP A 96 13.76 5.39 3.68
C ASP A 96 14.37 3.99 3.50
N ALA A 97 15.68 3.92 3.30
CA ALA A 97 16.37 2.68 2.94
C ALA A 97 16.24 1.58 4.02
N ARG A 98 16.29 1.97 5.31
CA ARG A 98 16.18 1.02 6.42
C ARG A 98 14.76 0.45 6.53
N LEU A 99 13.76 1.34 6.49
CA LEU A 99 12.38 0.94 6.55
C LEU A 99 11.97 0.13 5.32
N ALA A 100 12.41 0.53 4.12
CA ALA A 100 12.15 -0.21 2.89
C ALA A 100 12.78 -1.61 2.90
N GLN A 101 14.00 -1.75 3.43
CA GLN A 101 14.64 -3.04 3.64
C GLN A 101 13.84 -3.91 4.62
N ALA A 102 13.46 -3.36 5.78
CA ALA A 102 12.69 -4.08 6.80
C ALA A 102 11.33 -4.56 6.27
N VAL A 103 10.59 -3.67 5.61
CA VAL A 103 9.31 -4.02 4.97
C VAL A 103 9.49 -5.10 3.89
N THR A 104 10.55 -5.01 3.08
CA THR A 104 10.83 -6.01 2.05
C THR A 104 11.17 -7.36 2.67
N GLN A 105 11.91 -7.39 3.78
CA GLN A 105 12.22 -8.60 4.52
C GLN A 105 10.94 -9.23 5.09
N SER A 106 10.09 -8.45 5.73
CA SER A 106 8.82 -8.95 6.27
C SER A 106 7.89 -9.51 5.18
N LEU A 107 7.89 -8.92 3.99
CA LEU A 107 7.17 -9.51 2.85
C LEU A 107 7.79 -10.83 2.39
N ALA A 108 9.12 -10.97 2.42
CA ALA A 108 9.79 -12.22 2.10
C ALA A 108 9.45 -13.32 3.12
N ASP A 109 9.49 -12.99 4.40
CA ASP A 109 9.30 -13.90 5.53
C ASP A 109 7.81 -14.20 5.83
N ASN A 110 6.88 -13.57 5.09
CA ASN A 110 5.44 -13.69 5.31
C ASN A 110 4.97 -13.18 6.68
N ASP A 111 5.64 -12.17 7.22
CA ASP A 111 5.21 -11.54 8.46
C ASP A 111 3.84 -10.87 8.34
N ARG A 112 3.06 -10.91 9.41
CA ARG A 112 1.86 -10.10 9.58
C ARG A 112 2.28 -8.72 10.04
N MET A 113 2.25 -7.75 9.11
CA MET A 113 2.91 -6.46 9.28
C MET A 113 1.92 -5.33 9.53
N LEU A 114 2.16 -4.54 10.58
CA LEU A 114 1.42 -3.32 10.89
C LEU A 114 2.34 -2.10 10.75
N LEU A 115 1.94 -1.12 9.92
CA LEU A 115 2.64 0.16 9.80
C LEU A 115 1.84 1.23 10.54
N VAL A 116 2.46 1.86 11.52
CA VAL A 116 1.84 2.88 12.36
C VAL A 116 2.54 4.22 12.17
N GLY A 117 1.78 5.30 12.18
CA GLY A 117 2.34 6.64 12.10
C GLY A 117 1.34 7.68 11.63
N PRO A 118 1.70 8.95 11.62
CA PRO A 118 0.78 10.03 11.35
C PRO A 118 0.17 9.95 9.94
N THR A 119 -1.00 10.57 9.77
CA THR A 119 -1.66 10.61 8.46
C THR A 119 -0.77 11.25 7.40
N GLY A 120 -0.72 10.64 6.20
CA GLY A 120 0.08 11.15 5.08
C GLY A 120 1.60 11.07 5.28
N SER A 121 2.11 10.21 6.18
CA SER A 121 3.54 9.87 6.31
C SER A 121 4.05 8.93 5.21
N GLY A 122 3.15 8.33 4.42
CA GLY A 122 3.55 7.48 3.30
C GLY A 122 3.42 5.98 3.55
N LYS A 123 2.77 5.53 4.64
CA LYS A 123 2.57 4.10 4.99
C LYS A 123 2.13 3.24 3.80
N SER A 124 0.95 3.53 3.26
CA SER A 124 0.41 2.77 2.12
C SER A 124 1.24 2.94 0.85
N SER A 125 1.78 4.14 0.63
CA SER A 125 2.64 4.41 -0.54
C SER A 125 3.90 3.57 -0.51
N LEU A 126 4.50 3.36 0.66
CA LEU A 126 5.69 2.51 0.83
C LEU A 126 5.41 1.08 0.37
N ILE A 127 4.34 0.47 0.87
CA ILE A 127 3.96 -0.89 0.46
C ILE A 127 3.66 -0.96 -1.04
N MET A 128 2.90 0.00 -1.57
CA MET A 128 2.59 0.05 -3.01
C MET A 128 3.86 0.14 -3.86
N GLN A 129 4.85 0.94 -3.44
CA GLN A 129 6.08 1.11 -4.20
C GLN A 129 7.05 -0.06 -4.07
N VAL A 130 7.02 -0.80 -2.96
CA VAL A 130 7.72 -2.08 -2.82
C VAL A 130 7.04 -3.14 -3.70
N ALA A 131 5.72 -3.27 -3.62
CA ALA A 131 4.94 -4.21 -4.44
C ALA A 131 5.14 -3.99 -5.94
N ALA A 132 5.14 -2.72 -6.40
CA ALA A 132 5.39 -2.35 -7.79
C ALA A 132 6.75 -2.86 -8.30
N ARG A 133 7.80 -2.75 -7.47
CA ARG A 133 9.16 -3.20 -7.84
C ARG A 133 9.33 -4.70 -7.78
N LEU A 134 8.46 -5.39 -7.03
CA LEU A 134 8.42 -6.85 -6.94
C LEU A 134 7.45 -7.49 -7.95
N ASN A 135 6.75 -6.72 -8.79
CA ASN A 135 5.66 -7.22 -9.64
C ASN A 135 4.57 -7.96 -8.85
N TRP A 136 4.32 -7.55 -7.62
CA TRP A 136 3.38 -8.23 -6.74
C TRP A 136 2.02 -7.54 -6.79
N PRO A 137 0.95 -8.25 -7.17
CA PRO A 137 -0.40 -7.70 -7.12
C PRO A 137 -0.78 -7.27 -5.71
N LEU A 138 -1.46 -6.13 -5.59
CA LEU A 138 -1.81 -5.54 -4.32
C LEU A 138 -3.28 -5.11 -4.33
N THR A 139 -4.01 -5.55 -3.32
CA THR A 139 -5.39 -5.15 -3.05
C THR A 139 -5.41 -4.25 -1.81
N ARG A 140 -6.10 -3.11 -1.90
CA ARG A 140 -6.25 -2.17 -0.77
C ARG A 140 -7.70 -2.12 -0.33
N VAL A 141 -7.91 -2.13 0.96
CA VAL A 141 -9.22 -1.95 1.59
C VAL A 141 -9.10 -0.90 2.66
N ASN A 142 -9.92 0.14 2.57
CA ASN A 142 -10.04 1.14 3.60
C ASN A 142 -11.09 0.67 4.61
N LEU A 143 -10.68 0.42 5.84
CA LEU A 143 -11.56 0.00 6.91
C LEU A 143 -12.20 1.24 7.57
N HIS A 144 -13.45 1.11 7.96
CA HIS A 144 -14.20 2.13 8.68
C HIS A 144 -15.27 1.47 9.55
N GLY A 145 -15.89 2.23 10.44
CA GLY A 145 -16.86 1.68 11.40
C GLY A 145 -18.09 0.99 10.81
N GLU A 146 -18.37 1.21 9.51
CA GLU A 146 -19.49 0.58 8.78
C GLU A 146 -19.03 -0.59 7.88
N THR A 147 -17.73 -0.92 7.86
CA THR A 147 -17.23 -2.07 7.09
C THR A 147 -17.87 -3.33 7.63
N SER A 148 -18.58 -4.09 6.79
CA SER A 148 -19.27 -5.30 7.22
C SER A 148 -18.45 -6.56 7.01
N ALA A 149 -18.72 -7.61 7.80
CA ALA A 149 -18.11 -8.92 7.59
C ALA A 149 -18.45 -9.50 6.19
N ALA A 150 -19.63 -9.16 5.66
CA ALA A 150 -20.04 -9.58 4.32
C ALA A 150 -19.20 -8.97 3.20
N ASP A 151 -18.80 -7.68 3.34
CA ASP A 151 -17.90 -7.03 2.36
C ASP A 151 -16.50 -7.66 2.40
N PHE A 152 -16.11 -8.11 3.57
CA PHE A 152 -14.78 -8.64 3.82
C PHE A 152 -14.66 -10.13 3.43
N LEU A 153 -15.63 -10.95 3.84
CA LEU A 153 -15.66 -12.40 3.59
C LEU A 153 -16.38 -12.77 2.29
N GLY A 154 -17.44 -12.07 1.97
CA GLY A 154 -18.35 -12.38 0.87
C GLY A 154 -19.76 -12.68 1.34
N HIS A 155 -20.66 -12.83 0.39
CA HIS A 155 -22.08 -13.06 0.63
C HIS A 155 -22.74 -13.78 -0.53
N ASN A 156 -23.88 -14.41 -0.26
CA ASN A 156 -24.70 -15.05 -1.27
C ASN A 156 -25.38 -14.02 -2.17
N ARG A 157 -25.33 -14.23 -3.48
CA ARG A 157 -26.03 -13.45 -4.50
C ARG A 157 -26.91 -14.35 -5.36
N VAL A 158 -27.91 -13.76 -5.99
CA VAL A 158 -28.80 -14.43 -6.95
C VAL A 158 -28.52 -13.89 -8.33
N ARG A 159 -28.24 -14.80 -9.28
CA ARG A 159 -28.10 -14.48 -10.69
C ARG A 159 -28.88 -15.52 -11.49
N GLU A 160 -29.81 -15.07 -12.36
CA GLU A 160 -30.58 -15.94 -13.24
C GLU A 160 -31.40 -17.02 -12.48
N GLY A 161 -31.77 -16.74 -11.20
CA GLY A 161 -32.51 -17.65 -10.34
C GLY A 161 -31.66 -18.63 -9.54
N GLU A 162 -30.36 -18.64 -9.74
CA GLU A 162 -29.40 -19.47 -8.99
C GLU A 162 -28.68 -18.65 -7.91
N VAL A 163 -28.47 -19.28 -6.75
CA VAL A 163 -27.72 -18.69 -5.65
C VAL A 163 -26.26 -19.05 -5.83
N TYR A 164 -25.38 -18.05 -5.81
CA TYR A 164 -23.95 -18.25 -5.81
C TYR A 164 -23.29 -17.40 -4.72
N PHE A 165 -22.16 -17.85 -4.20
CA PHE A 165 -21.38 -17.08 -3.22
C PHE A 165 -20.41 -16.14 -3.95
N GLN A 166 -20.52 -14.84 -3.67
CA GLN A 166 -19.56 -13.85 -4.14
C GLN A 166 -18.50 -13.65 -3.06
N TYR A 167 -17.27 -14.05 -3.36
CA TYR A 167 -16.15 -13.85 -2.44
C TYR A 167 -15.89 -12.38 -2.18
N GLY A 168 -15.62 -12.04 -0.93
CA GLY A 168 -15.15 -10.73 -0.50
C GLY A 168 -13.65 -10.53 -0.78
N VAL A 169 -13.11 -9.42 -0.31
CA VAL A 169 -11.74 -9.03 -0.61
C VAL A 169 -10.69 -9.94 0.05
N LEU A 170 -10.95 -10.44 1.26
CA LEU A 170 -10.02 -11.28 1.99
C LEU A 170 -9.84 -12.65 1.33
N PRO A 171 -10.89 -13.49 1.13
CA PRO A 171 -10.73 -14.77 0.47
C PRO A 171 -10.20 -14.63 -0.97
N THR A 172 -10.58 -13.58 -1.69
CA THR A 172 -10.04 -13.31 -3.03
C THR A 172 -8.53 -13.07 -2.99
N ALA A 173 -8.05 -12.18 -2.12
CA ALA A 173 -6.63 -11.91 -1.99
C ALA A 173 -5.84 -13.14 -1.51
N MET A 174 -6.42 -13.93 -0.59
CA MET A 174 -5.82 -15.18 -0.11
C MET A 174 -5.65 -16.21 -1.23
N ARG A 175 -6.66 -16.37 -2.10
CA ARG A 175 -6.64 -17.32 -3.22
C ARG A 175 -5.69 -16.90 -4.33
N GLU A 176 -5.65 -15.59 -4.65
CA GLU A 176 -4.84 -15.04 -5.73
C GLU A 176 -3.37 -14.80 -5.35
N GLY A 177 -3.05 -14.83 -4.05
CA GLY A 177 -1.70 -14.55 -3.56
C GLY A 177 -1.30 -13.09 -3.65
N ASN A 178 -2.26 -12.19 -3.45
CA ASN A 178 -2.05 -10.75 -3.47
C ASN A 178 -1.49 -10.26 -2.12
N ILE A 179 -0.84 -9.11 -2.13
CA ILE A 179 -0.63 -8.34 -0.91
C ILE A 179 -1.96 -7.66 -0.57
N LEU A 180 -2.59 -8.04 0.53
CA LEU A 180 -3.77 -7.36 1.05
C LEU A 180 -3.34 -6.30 2.05
N VAL A 181 -3.67 -5.04 1.75
CA VAL A 181 -3.40 -3.89 2.63
C VAL A 181 -4.69 -3.41 3.26
N LEU A 182 -4.82 -3.56 4.57
CA LEU A 182 -5.92 -3.04 5.37
C LEU A 182 -5.54 -1.64 5.84
N GLU A 183 -6.18 -0.62 5.28
CA GLU A 183 -5.92 0.76 5.65
C GLU A 183 -6.83 1.19 6.78
N GLU A 184 -6.30 2.04 7.67
CA GLU A 184 -7.03 2.59 8.83
C GLU A 184 -7.58 1.50 9.76
N LEU A 185 -6.72 0.50 10.09
CA LEU A 185 -7.08 -0.61 10.96
C LEU A 185 -7.67 -0.15 12.30
N ASP A 186 -7.19 0.97 12.81
CA ASP A 186 -7.63 1.60 14.06
C ASP A 186 -9.01 2.28 13.96
N ALA A 187 -9.54 2.47 12.75
CA ALA A 187 -10.91 2.97 12.52
C ALA A 187 -11.94 1.84 12.35
N ALA A 188 -11.49 0.60 12.23
CA ALA A 188 -12.38 -0.56 12.03
C ALA A 188 -13.13 -0.92 13.31
N ASP A 189 -14.35 -1.44 13.16
CA ASP A 189 -15.08 -2.07 14.26
C ASP A 189 -14.28 -3.27 14.79
N PRO A 190 -14.02 -3.36 16.09
CA PRO A 190 -13.29 -4.49 16.70
C PRO A 190 -13.91 -5.86 16.37
N GLY A 191 -15.24 -5.93 16.18
CA GLY A 191 -15.93 -7.16 15.79
C GLY A 191 -15.50 -7.72 14.44
N ILE A 192 -15.18 -6.85 13.47
CA ILE A 192 -14.66 -7.28 12.17
C ILE A 192 -13.25 -7.86 12.28
N LEU A 193 -12.44 -7.30 13.18
CA LEU A 193 -11.07 -7.75 13.35
C LEU A 193 -10.99 -9.17 13.92
N PHE A 194 -12.04 -9.67 14.58
CA PHE A 194 -12.11 -11.08 14.97
C PHE A 194 -12.10 -12.04 13.78
N VAL A 195 -12.62 -11.61 12.62
CA VAL A 195 -12.57 -12.40 11.38
C VAL A 195 -11.12 -12.64 10.94
N LEU A 196 -10.23 -11.69 11.21
CA LEU A 196 -8.82 -11.79 10.84
C LEU A 196 -8.02 -12.74 11.75
N GLN A 197 -8.52 -13.08 12.93
CA GLN A 197 -7.72 -13.83 13.91
C GLN A 197 -7.17 -15.14 13.35
N GLY A 198 -8.02 -15.92 12.65
CA GLY A 198 -7.59 -17.18 12.04
C GLY A 198 -6.55 -17.00 10.94
N VAL A 199 -6.57 -15.85 10.22
CA VAL A 199 -5.64 -15.55 9.13
C VAL A 199 -4.33 -14.97 9.64
N LEU A 200 -4.33 -14.36 10.81
CA LEU A 200 -3.14 -13.79 11.44
C LEU A 200 -2.22 -14.85 12.05
N GLU A 201 -2.71 -16.05 12.31
CA GLU A 201 -1.87 -17.17 12.78
C GLU A 201 -0.85 -17.61 11.72
N GLU A 202 0.23 -18.27 12.13
CA GLU A 202 1.37 -18.65 11.28
C GLU A 202 0.93 -19.52 10.07
N ASN A 203 0.04 -20.48 10.29
CA ASN A 203 -0.55 -21.34 9.24
C ASN A 203 -2.06 -21.04 9.12
N GLY A 204 -2.42 -19.78 9.20
CA GLY A 204 -3.79 -19.34 9.29
C GLY A 204 -4.60 -19.68 8.04
N THR A 205 -5.82 -20.15 8.27
CA THR A 205 -6.82 -20.41 7.23
C THR A 205 -8.07 -19.59 7.47
N LEU A 206 -8.92 -19.46 6.46
CA LEU A 206 -10.19 -18.78 6.56
C LEU A 206 -11.33 -19.74 6.28
N THR A 207 -12.25 -19.88 7.23
CA THR A 207 -13.47 -20.69 7.03
C THR A 207 -14.64 -19.77 6.70
N LEU A 208 -15.28 -20.01 5.55
CA LEU A 208 -16.46 -19.31 5.06
C LEU A 208 -17.71 -20.08 5.45
N ALA A 209 -18.29 -19.76 6.62
CA ALA A 209 -19.48 -20.42 7.14
C ALA A 209 -20.68 -20.31 6.16
N ASP A 210 -20.89 -19.14 5.57
CA ASP A 210 -21.99 -18.84 4.64
C ASP A 210 -21.79 -19.47 3.26
N ASN A 211 -20.61 -20.02 2.97
CA ASN A 211 -20.30 -20.79 1.76
C ASN A 211 -20.11 -22.28 2.07
N GLY A 212 -21.04 -22.86 2.79
CA GLY A 212 -21.02 -24.28 3.09
C GLY A 212 -19.85 -24.75 3.97
N GLY A 213 -19.17 -23.84 4.68
CA GLY A 213 -18.00 -24.15 5.48
C GLY A 213 -16.71 -24.32 4.68
N GLU A 214 -16.64 -23.76 3.48
CA GLU A 214 -15.42 -23.76 2.66
C GLU A 214 -14.22 -23.22 3.46
N VAL A 215 -13.11 -23.96 3.41
CA VAL A 215 -11.85 -23.55 4.03
C VAL A 215 -10.90 -23.02 2.96
N ILE A 216 -10.54 -21.75 3.07
CA ILE A 216 -9.56 -21.11 2.19
C ILE A 216 -8.16 -21.26 2.81
N ILE A 217 -7.30 -21.97 2.11
CA ILE A 217 -5.87 -22.06 2.41
C ILE A 217 -5.18 -20.91 1.65
N PRO A 218 -4.41 -20.06 2.33
CA PRO A 218 -3.74 -18.94 1.65
C PRO A 218 -2.76 -19.44 0.60
N HIS A 219 -2.79 -18.81 -0.57
CA HIS A 219 -1.75 -18.98 -1.57
C HIS A 219 -0.37 -18.63 -0.96
N PRO A 220 0.72 -19.35 -1.28
CA PRO A 220 2.05 -19.10 -0.70
C PRO A 220 2.56 -17.66 -0.84
N ARG A 221 2.07 -16.91 -1.84
CA ARG A 221 2.37 -15.48 -2.04
C ARG A 221 1.47 -14.53 -1.25
N PHE A 222 0.40 -14.99 -0.64
CA PHE A 222 -0.47 -14.10 0.12
C PHE A 222 0.29 -13.38 1.21
N ARG A 223 0.12 -12.06 1.29
CA ARG A 223 0.69 -11.22 2.35
C ARG A 223 -0.38 -10.34 2.94
N LEU A 224 -0.36 -10.21 4.26
CA LEU A 224 -1.30 -9.36 4.99
C LEU A 224 -0.54 -8.22 5.67
N VAL A 225 -0.91 -7.01 5.30
CA VAL A 225 -0.35 -5.77 5.82
C VAL A 225 -1.47 -4.89 6.31
N ALA A 226 -1.29 -4.21 7.42
CA ALA A 226 -2.22 -3.17 7.86
C ALA A 226 -1.51 -1.82 8.05
N THR A 227 -2.28 -0.75 7.98
CA THR A 227 -1.83 0.59 8.35
C THR A 227 -2.77 1.19 9.39
N ALA A 228 -2.21 1.93 10.34
CA ALA A 228 -2.96 2.62 11.38
C ALA A 228 -2.33 3.99 11.67
N ASN A 229 -3.11 4.92 12.18
CA ASN A 229 -2.60 6.22 12.62
C ASN A 229 -2.17 6.18 14.09
N THR A 230 -2.79 5.29 14.86
CA THR A 230 -2.50 5.04 16.29
C THR A 230 -2.13 3.58 16.51
N LEU A 231 -1.61 3.25 17.70
CA LEU A 231 -1.34 1.86 18.11
C LEU A 231 -2.60 1.12 18.58
N GLY A 232 -3.80 1.64 18.30
CA GLY A 232 -5.04 1.03 18.78
C GLY A 232 -5.30 1.22 20.29
N LEU A 233 -4.57 2.12 20.93
CA LEU A 233 -4.79 2.50 22.33
C LEU A 233 -5.83 3.61 22.49
N GLY A 234 -6.46 4.03 21.39
CA GLY A 234 -7.30 5.23 21.31
C GLY A 234 -6.48 6.44 20.86
N ASP A 235 -7.14 7.58 20.77
CA ASP A 235 -6.51 8.84 20.41
C ASP A 235 -6.57 9.84 21.58
N ASP A 236 -5.50 9.89 22.35
CA ASP A 236 -5.38 10.85 23.47
C ASP A 236 -5.24 12.30 22.97
N THR A 237 -4.93 12.48 21.67
CA THR A 237 -4.69 13.80 21.07
C THR A 237 -5.93 14.43 20.44
N SER A 238 -7.03 13.68 20.32
CA SER A 238 -8.25 14.07 19.59
C SER A 238 -8.03 14.45 18.12
N LEU A 239 -6.88 14.13 17.54
CA LEU A 239 -6.53 14.37 16.14
C LEU A 239 -7.13 13.33 15.18
N TYR A 240 -7.43 12.16 15.70
CA TYR A 240 -7.94 11.01 14.94
C TYR A 240 -9.29 10.54 15.50
N ALA A 241 -10.24 11.48 15.53
CA ALA A 241 -11.61 11.17 15.95
C ALA A 241 -12.18 10.02 15.09
N GLY A 242 -12.64 8.94 15.73
CA GLY A 242 -13.13 7.73 15.05
C GLY A 242 -12.21 6.53 15.17
N THR A 243 -11.01 6.68 15.75
CA THR A 243 -10.20 5.52 16.12
C THR A 243 -10.83 4.77 17.27
N GLN A 244 -10.80 3.44 17.20
CA GLN A 244 -11.34 2.53 18.19
C GLN A 244 -10.21 1.98 19.07
N VAL A 245 -10.50 1.77 20.36
CA VAL A 245 -9.59 1.01 21.22
C VAL A 245 -9.58 -0.44 20.77
N GLN A 246 -8.44 -0.93 20.35
CA GLN A 246 -8.26 -2.28 19.85
C GLN A 246 -7.91 -3.24 20.99
N ASN A 247 -8.35 -4.50 20.87
CA ASN A 247 -7.99 -5.53 21.82
C ASN A 247 -6.49 -5.84 21.74
N ALA A 248 -5.80 -5.81 22.89
CA ALA A 248 -4.37 -6.12 22.97
C ALA A 248 -4.01 -7.48 22.36
N SER A 249 -4.87 -8.48 22.52
CA SER A 249 -4.67 -9.81 21.94
C SER A 249 -4.73 -9.81 20.40
N HIS A 250 -5.44 -8.84 19.80
CA HIS A 250 -5.45 -8.66 18.35
C HIS A 250 -4.17 -7.99 17.87
N LEU A 251 -3.69 -6.98 18.60
CA LEU A 251 -2.44 -6.30 18.28
C LEU A 251 -1.22 -7.22 18.39
N ASP A 252 -1.22 -8.14 19.37
CA ASP A 252 -0.14 -9.13 19.57
C ASP A 252 0.02 -10.12 18.41
N ARG A 253 -1.01 -10.30 17.58
CA ARG A 253 -0.96 -11.17 16.39
C ARG A 253 -0.24 -10.54 15.19
N TRP A 254 -0.02 -9.23 15.21
CA TRP A 254 0.84 -8.58 14.22
C TRP A 254 2.29 -8.83 14.58
N SER A 255 2.94 -9.76 13.87
CA SER A 255 4.30 -10.23 14.19
C SER A 255 5.33 -9.11 14.15
N VAL A 256 5.12 -8.09 13.32
CA VAL A 256 5.99 -6.91 13.24
C VAL A 256 5.19 -5.62 13.16
N VAL A 257 5.67 -4.59 13.88
CA VAL A 257 5.09 -3.24 13.87
C VAL A 257 6.18 -2.24 13.50
N TYR A 258 5.99 -1.51 12.41
CA TYR A 258 6.93 -0.48 11.96
C TYR A 258 6.35 0.91 12.18
N GLN A 259 7.14 1.78 12.80
CA GLN A 259 6.82 3.20 12.91
C GLN A 259 7.22 3.93 11.61
N VAL A 260 6.28 4.68 11.05
CA VAL A 260 6.46 5.45 9.80
C VAL A 260 6.21 6.91 10.09
N ASP A 261 7.26 7.67 10.29
CA ASP A 261 7.18 9.12 10.53
C ASP A 261 7.31 9.92 9.22
N TYR A 262 7.16 11.22 9.31
CA TYR A 262 7.43 12.12 8.20
C TYR A 262 8.92 12.09 7.83
N LEU A 263 9.20 12.35 6.55
CA LEU A 263 10.58 12.40 6.06
C LEU A 263 11.40 13.47 6.80
N PRO A 264 12.69 13.24 6.99
CA PRO A 264 13.62 14.28 7.42
C PRO A 264 13.59 15.50 6.47
N GLU A 265 13.95 16.68 6.99
CA GLU A 265 13.85 17.95 6.25
C GLU A 265 14.53 17.88 4.87
N GLU A 266 15.77 17.36 4.81
CA GLU A 266 16.52 17.23 3.56
C GLU A 266 15.83 16.32 2.53
N GLU A 267 15.26 15.23 2.99
CA GLU A 267 14.58 14.26 2.14
C GLU A 267 13.21 14.76 1.66
N GLU A 268 12.48 15.47 2.55
CA GLU A 268 11.22 16.11 2.16
C GLU A 268 11.46 17.25 1.18
N LEU A 269 12.58 17.99 1.31
CA LEU A 269 12.97 19.02 0.34
C LEU A 269 13.22 18.42 -1.05
N LYS A 270 13.97 17.31 -1.14
CA LYS A 270 14.18 16.58 -2.41
C LYS A 270 12.83 16.19 -3.03
N LEU A 271 11.92 15.64 -2.21
CA LEU A 271 10.59 15.25 -2.66
C LEU A 271 9.79 16.45 -3.17
N VAL A 272 9.78 17.57 -2.43
CA VAL A 272 9.06 18.80 -2.82
C VAL A 272 9.62 19.36 -4.12
N THR A 273 10.93 19.42 -4.28
CA THR A 273 11.60 19.91 -5.50
C THR A 273 11.22 19.07 -6.74
N VAL A 274 11.18 17.76 -6.61
CA VAL A 274 10.79 16.85 -7.71
C VAL A 274 9.29 16.95 -8.02
N LYS A 275 8.44 17.00 -6.99
CA LYS A 275 6.97 16.96 -7.16
C LYS A 275 6.32 18.32 -7.41
N ALA A 276 7.06 19.43 -7.17
CA ALA A 276 6.64 20.81 -7.45
C ALA A 276 7.71 21.55 -8.27
N PRO A 277 8.03 21.12 -9.51
CA PRO A 277 9.17 21.61 -10.29
C PRO A 277 9.05 23.09 -10.73
N ARG A 278 7.88 23.69 -10.59
CA ARG A 278 7.66 25.13 -10.87
C ARG A 278 7.94 26.02 -9.67
N LEU A 279 8.20 25.45 -8.49
CA LEU A 279 8.49 26.20 -7.29
C LEU A 279 10.00 26.47 -7.21
N GLU A 280 10.38 27.71 -6.95
CA GLU A 280 11.77 28.09 -6.75
C GLU A 280 12.37 27.33 -5.54
N TYR A 281 13.63 26.90 -5.65
CA TYR A 281 14.29 26.06 -4.64
C TYR A 281 14.34 26.72 -3.26
N LEU A 282 14.64 28.03 -3.17
CA LEU A 282 14.65 28.75 -1.90
C LEU A 282 13.27 28.74 -1.22
N LEU A 283 12.21 28.90 -2.02
CA LEU A 283 10.86 28.87 -1.50
C LEU A 283 10.42 27.43 -1.15
N ALA A 284 10.86 26.42 -1.91
CA ALA A 284 10.65 25.00 -1.55
C ALA A 284 11.30 24.68 -0.19
N SER A 285 12.52 25.17 0.05
CA SER A 285 13.21 25.01 1.34
C SER A 285 12.44 25.69 2.47
N ALA A 286 11.94 26.93 2.23
CA ALA A 286 11.13 27.67 3.21
C ALA A 286 9.81 26.93 3.55
N VAL A 287 9.14 26.37 2.56
CA VAL A 287 7.92 25.56 2.73
C VAL A 287 8.18 24.32 3.60
N VAL A 288 9.28 23.61 3.35
CA VAL A 288 9.64 22.44 4.14
C VAL A 288 10.01 22.82 5.58
N LYS A 289 10.77 23.88 5.78
CA LYS A 289 11.10 24.42 7.13
C LYS A 289 9.83 24.80 7.91
N LEU A 290 8.88 25.46 7.26
CA LEU A 290 7.57 25.72 7.85
C LEU A 290 6.87 24.42 8.27
N ALA A 291 6.85 23.42 7.40
CA ALA A 291 6.20 22.14 7.70
C ALA A 291 6.82 21.48 8.95
N HIS A 292 8.14 21.46 9.06
CA HIS A 292 8.84 20.92 10.21
C HIS A 292 8.62 21.75 11.49
N ALA A 293 8.56 23.07 11.39
CA ALA A 293 8.24 23.95 12.51
C ALA A 293 6.81 23.71 13.03
N VAL A 294 5.82 23.60 12.15
CA VAL A 294 4.43 23.28 12.53
C VAL A 294 4.34 21.88 13.15
N ARG A 295 4.98 20.86 12.57
CA ARG A 295 5.01 19.50 13.15
C ARG A 295 5.70 19.47 14.51
N LYS A 296 6.69 20.32 14.75
CA LYS A 296 7.29 20.51 16.06
C LYS A 296 6.29 21.10 17.04
N ALA A 297 5.56 22.16 16.67
CA ALA A 297 4.53 22.76 17.49
C ALA A 297 3.39 21.77 17.82
N ILE A 298 3.05 20.85 16.90
CA ILE A 298 2.10 19.76 17.15
C ILE A 298 2.63 18.80 18.21
N ARG A 299 3.89 18.37 18.10
CA ARG A 299 4.51 17.48 19.13
C ARG A 299 4.64 18.12 20.51
N GLU A 300 4.75 19.44 20.54
CA GLU A 300 4.80 20.23 21.77
C GLU A 300 3.40 20.66 22.27
N GLU A 301 2.32 20.07 21.69
CA GLU A 301 0.92 20.32 22.05
C GLU A 301 0.49 21.81 21.97
N GLN A 302 1.21 22.61 21.17
CA GLN A 302 0.88 24.02 20.95
C GLN A 302 -0.20 24.20 19.87
N VAL A 303 -0.35 23.21 18.97
CA VAL A 303 -1.29 23.22 17.85
C VAL A 303 -1.92 21.84 17.69
N TYR A 304 -3.24 21.79 17.56
CA TYR A 304 -4.01 20.56 17.40
C TYR A 304 -4.46 20.37 15.95
N CYS A 305 -3.52 20.08 15.07
CA CYS A 305 -3.79 19.86 13.65
C CYS A 305 -2.87 18.78 13.08
N THR A 306 -3.05 18.47 11.80
CA THR A 306 -2.13 17.61 11.06
C THR A 306 -1.50 18.41 9.92
N LEU A 307 -0.19 18.29 9.69
CA LEU A 307 0.47 18.83 8.51
C LEU A 307 1.24 17.73 7.79
N SER A 308 0.51 16.95 7.00
CA SER A 308 1.05 15.81 6.26
C SER A 308 1.91 16.24 5.08
N THR A 309 2.84 15.38 4.65
CA THR A 309 3.63 15.57 3.41
C THR A 309 2.72 15.79 2.18
N ARG A 310 1.54 15.12 2.13
CA ARG A 310 0.52 15.36 1.09
C ARG A 310 0.06 16.83 1.08
N ARG A 311 -0.16 17.45 2.25
CA ARG A 311 -0.57 18.85 2.38
C ARG A 311 0.57 19.80 2.03
N VAL A 312 1.80 19.48 2.43
CA VAL A 312 3.02 20.23 2.04
C VAL A 312 3.18 20.28 0.53
N LEU A 313 3.03 19.14 -0.15
CA LEU A 313 3.08 19.06 -1.61
C LEU A 313 1.94 19.82 -2.29
N ALA A 314 0.73 19.79 -1.72
CA ALA A 314 -0.40 20.56 -2.24
C ALA A 314 -0.11 22.08 -2.15
N PHE A 315 0.42 22.54 -1.03
CA PHE A 315 0.83 23.93 -0.84
C PHE A 315 1.91 24.33 -1.85
N ALA A 316 3.01 23.57 -1.90
CA ALA A 316 4.11 23.82 -2.83
C ALA A 316 3.68 23.93 -4.30
N ARG A 317 2.78 23.06 -4.74
CA ARG A 317 2.24 23.08 -6.12
C ARG A 317 1.33 24.24 -6.42
N LYS A 318 0.66 24.81 -5.41
CA LYS A 318 -0.30 25.91 -5.59
C LYS A 318 0.36 27.28 -5.56
N ILE A 319 1.51 27.45 -4.93
CA ILE A 319 2.22 28.73 -4.84
C ILE A 319 2.44 29.38 -6.21
N PRO A 320 2.93 28.71 -7.27
CA PRO A 320 3.18 29.34 -8.56
C PRO A 320 1.92 29.89 -9.26
N ALA A 321 0.75 29.33 -8.94
CA ALA A 321 -0.52 29.72 -9.57
C ALA A 321 -1.33 30.72 -8.74
N LEU A 322 -1.28 30.62 -7.41
CA LEU A 322 -2.13 31.41 -6.52
C LEU A 322 -1.38 32.52 -5.76
N GLY A 323 -0.05 32.50 -5.81
CA GLY A 323 0.78 33.29 -4.90
C GLY A 323 0.87 32.67 -3.50
N LEU A 324 1.83 33.14 -2.71
CA LEU A 324 2.20 32.55 -1.44
C LEU A 324 1.08 32.59 -0.40
N ALA A 325 0.51 33.78 -0.16
CA ALA A 325 -0.52 33.98 0.86
C ALA A 325 -1.80 33.19 0.57
N HIS A 326 -2.31 33.25 -0.65
CA HIS A 326 -3.54 32.59 -1.02
C HIS A 326 -3.35 31.04 -1.07
N ALA A 327 -2.19 30.56 -1.52
CA ALA A 327 -1.88 29.14 -1.47
C ALA A 327 -1.81 28.60 -0.02
N LEU A 328 -1.18 29.38 0.90
CA LEU A 328 -1.12 29.04 2.32
C LEU A 328 -2.52 28.95 2.93
N GLU A 329 -3.34 29.95 2.66
CA GLU A 329 -4.72 30.00 3.14
C GLU A 329 -5.52 28.81 2.64
N ALA A 330 -5.56 28.58 1.32
CA ALA A 330 -6.39 27.56 0.69
C ALA A 330 -5.97 26.13 1.04
N THR A 331 -4.66 25.88 1.27
CA THR A 331 -4.16 24.52 1.46
C THR A 331 -3.90 24.15 2.92
N ILE A 332 -3.63 25.13 3.78
CA ILE A 332 -3.26 24.93 5.17
C ILE A 332 -4.25 25.62 6.12
N LEU A 333 -4.33 26.95 6.09
CA LEU A 333 -5.02 27.71 7.14
C LEU A 333 -6.53 27.46 7.21
N ASN A 334 -7.23 27.34 6.06
CA ASN A 334 -8.68 27.11 6.03
C ASN A 334 -9.12 25.74 6.58
N LYS A 335 -8.16 24.85 6.87
CA LYS A 335 -8.40 23.54 7.48
C LYS A 335 -8.14 23.51 8.98
N LEU A 336 -7.78 24.65 9.56
CA LEU A 336 -7.40 24.74 10.97
C LEU A 336 -8.50 25.40 11.80
N PRO A 337 -8.65 24.99 13.07
CA PRO A 337 -9.40 25.76 14.07
C PRO A 337 -8.86 27.21 14.16
N LYS A 338 -9.71 28.16 14.58
CA LYS A 338 -9.30 29.56 14.67
C LYS A 338 -8.09 29.79 15.59
N THR A 339 -8.01 29.06 16.69
CA THR A 339 -6.89 29.10 17.65
C THR A 339 -5.57 28.72 16.99
N ASP A 340 -5.55 27.61 16.28
CA ASP A 340 -4.35 27.05 15.67
C ASP A 340 -3.91 27.87 14.45
N ARG A 341 -4.88 28.49 13.76
CA ARG A 341 -4.65 29.31 12.58
C ARG A 341 -3.69 30.47 12.86
N ALA A 342 -3.86 31.14 14.00
CA ALA A 342 -3.00 32.24 14.38
C ALA A 342 -1.54 31.81 14.60
N ILE A 343 -1.34 30.70 15.33
CA ILE A 343 -0.01 30.15 15.63
C ILE A 343 0.68 29.68 14.33
N VAL A 344 -0.05 28.94 13.48
CA VAL A 344 0.50 28.46 12.21
C VAL A 344 0.81 29.62 11.25
N TYR A 345 0.01 30.67 11.26
CA TYR A 345 0.28 31.87 10.47
C TYR A 345 1.53 32.61 10.96
N GLU A 346 1.72 32.77 12.26
CA GLU A 346 2.95 33.32 12.83
C GLU A 346 4.19 32.51 12.45
N LEU A 347 4.11 31.18 12.53
CA LEU A 347 5.18 30.31 12.06
C LEU A 347 5.43 30.51 10.55
N ALA A 348 4.37 30.69 9.75
CA ALA A 348 4.51 30.93 8.32
C ALA A 348 5.23 32.26 8.03
N GLN A 349 4.92 33.33 8.76
CA GLN A 349 5.61 34.62 8.64
C GLN A 349 7.12 34.51 8.96
N ARG A 350 7.49 33.68 9.93
CA ARG A 350 8.90 33.48 10.30
C ARG A 350 9.70 32.69 9.26
N HIS A 351 9.05 31.78 8.54
CA HIS A 351 9.74 30.84 7.63
C HIS A 351 9.57 31.17 6.15
N LEU A 352 8.47 31.86 5.76
CA LEU A 352 8.15 32.13 4.36
C LEU A 352 8.54 33.58 3.99
N PRO A 353 9.57 33.80 3.17
CA PRO A 353 9.94 35.14 2.72
C PRO A 353 8.84 35.74 1.85
N GLY A 354 8.49 37.02 2.09
CA GLY A 354 7.48 37.72 1.32
C GLY A 354 6.03 37.49 1.73
N LEU A 355 5.79 36.83 2.87
CA LEU A 355 4.46 36.77 3.47
C LEU A 355 4.23 38.02 4.34
N GLU A 356 3.40 38.94 3.84
CA GLU A 356 3.10 40.22 4.55
C GLU A 356 2.15 39.98 5.74
N PRO A 357 2.27 40.81 6.83
CA PRO A 357 1.46 40.63 8.05
C PRO A 357 -0.04 40.75 7.84
N ASP A 358 -0.50 41.51 6.85
CA ASP A 358 -1.91 41.86 6.68
C ASP A 358 -2.70 41.03 5.66
N ALA A 359 -2.07 40.06 5.02
CA ALA A 359 -2.69 39.33 3.91
C ALA A 359 -3.86 38.38 4.32
N VAL A 360 -4.09 38.16 5.61
CA VAL A 360 -5.11 37.20 6.12
C VAL A 360 -6.15 37.85 7.05
N SER A 361 -5.95 39.07 7.51
CA SER A 361 -6.91 39.73 8.43
C SER A 361 -8.20 40.24 7.76
N ALA A 362 -8.30 40.21 6.43
CA ALA A 362 -9.44 40.78 5.67
C ALA A 362 -10.58 39.77 5.40
N ALA A 363 -10.47 38.52 5.86
CA ALA A 363 -11.49 37.48 5.67
C ALA A 363 -11.98 36.88 7.01
N GLY A 364 -12.35 37.79 7.93
CA GLY A 364 -12.93 37.45 9.24
C GLY A 364 -14.43 37.22 9.19
#